data_807fb2e888dd8770d56c5171f5bd7059
#
_entry.id   807fb2e888dd8770d56c5171f5bd7059
#
_cell.length_a   1.000
_cell.length_b   1.000
_cell.length_c   1.000
_cell.angle_alpha   90.00
_cell.angle_beta   90.00
_cell.angle_gamma   90.00
#
_symmetry.space_group_name_H-M   'P 1'
#
loop_
_entity.id
_entity.type
_entity.pdbx_description
1 polymer ?
#
loop_
_entity_poly.entity_id
_entity_poly.type
_entity_poly.pdbx_seq_one_letter_code
_entity_poly.pdbx_strand_id
1 'polypeptide(L)'
;MKKIFLALSILVLGFSNQILADTLNSIQRIYEGNKDAKITIITYESLTCGHCADFHNHIYPQLKKEFIDTGLVKIEFRHFPLDMAALNASKIAQCNNNGKSDLLHFLFSNQKKWVIGETIENANENLKKLLKDENILI
;
A
#
# COMPACT_ATOMS: atom_id res chain seq x y z
N MET A 1 4.20 -43.28 -28.66
CA MET A 1 3.04 -42.56 -28.07
C MET A 1 3.23 -42.29 -26.58
N LYS A 2 3.64 -43.26 -25.72
CA LYS A 2 3.84 -43.02 -24.26
C LYS A 2 4.86 -41.94 -23.92
N LYS A 3 5.94 -41.78 -24.70
CA LYS A 3 7.01 -40.77 -24.45
C LYS A 3 6.56 -39.32 -24.75
N ILE A 4 5.63 -39.14 -25.69
CA ILE A 4 5.07 -37.82 -26.04
C ILE A 4 4.11 -37.33 -24.96
N PHE A 5 3.31 -38.25 -24.36
CA PHE A 5 2.44 -37.88 -23.25
C PHE A 5 3.19 -37.46 -21.99
N LEU A 6 4.33 -38.10 -21.71
CA LEU A 6 5.17 -37.74 -20.56
C LEU A 6 5.81 -36.35 -20.72
N ALA A 7 6.30 -36.03 -21.92
CA ALA A 7 6.89 -34.71 -22.22
C ALA A 7 5.83 -33.60 -22.15
N LEU A 8 4.60 -33.85 -22.62
CA LEU A 8 3.51 -32.88 -22.57
C LEU A 8 3.04 -32.63 -21.12
N SER A 9 3.03 -33.69 -20.27
CA SER A 9 2.66 -33.57 -18.85
C SER A 9 3.68 -32.72 -18.06
N ILE A 10 4.98 -32.86 -18.33
CA ILE A 10 6.03 -32.07 -17.68
C ILE A 10 5.96 -30.60 -18.11
N LEU A 11 5.62 -30.33 -19.38
CA LEU A 11 5.48 -28.97 -19.90
C LEU A 11 4.33 -28.22 -19.21
N VAL A 12 3.17 -28.89 -19.01
CA VAL A 12 2.01 -28.28 -18.35
C VAL A 12 2.26 -27.98 -16.88
N LEU A 13 3.01 -28.83 -16.16
CA LEU A 13 3.34 -28.62 -14.74
C LEU A 13 4.37 -27.48 -14.55
N GLY A 14 5.25 -27.23 -15.52
CA GLY A 14 6.21 -26.13 -15.49
C GLY A 14 5.57 -24.75 -15.66
N PHE A 15 4.52 -24.64 -16.47
CA PHE A 15 3.83 -23.35 -16.70
C PHE A 15 2.99 -22.88 -15.50
N SER A 16 2.42 -23.81 -14.73
CA SER A 16 1.54 -23.46 -13.61
C SER A 16 2.27 -22.77 -12.45
N ASN A 17 3.55 -23.06 -12.24
CA ASN A 17 4.32 -22.46 -11.16
C ASN A 17 4.82 -21.04 -11.48
N GLN A 18 5.03 -20.70 -12.74
CA GLN A 18 5.48 -19.36 -13.14
C GLN A 18 4.36 -18.33 -13.01
N ILE A 19 3.12 -18.69 -13.33
CA ILE A 19 1.98 -17.77 -13.26
C ILE A 19 1.70 -17.34 -11.81
N LEU A 20 1.86 -18.24 -10.83
CA LEU A 20 1.67 -17.88 -9.41
C LEU A 20 2.78 -16.97 -8.88
N ALA A 21 4.03 -17.19 -9.30
CA ALA A 21 5.17 -16.37 -8.89
C ALA A 21 5.09 -14.95 -9.44
N ASP A 22 4.67 -14.76 -10.69
CA ASP A 22 4.49 -13.44 -11.31
C ASP A 22 3.36 -12.63 -10.66
N THR A 23 2.28 -13.28 -10.22
CA THR A 23 1.18 -12.59 -9.54
C THR A 23 1.57 -12.07 -8.16
N LEU A 24 2.41 -12.81 -7.43
CA LEU A 24 2.92 -12.38 -6.12
C LEU A 24 3.96 -11.27 -6.23
N ASN A 25 4.70 -11.19 -7.33
CA ASN A 25 5.66 -10.12 -7.60
C ASN A 25 5.01 -8.83 -8.13
N SER A 26 3.72 -8.84 -8.47
CA SER A 26 3.00 -7.67 -9.01
C SER A 26 2.60 -6.64 -7.94
N ILE A 27 2.60 -7.01 -6.65
CA ILE A 27 2.27 -6.09 -5.56
C ILE A 27 3.48 -5.20 -5.29
N GLN A 28 3.40 -3.97 -5.77
CA GLN A 28 4.47 -3.01 -5.57
C GLN A 28 4.48 -2.50 -4.11
N ARG A 29 5.67 -2.40 -3.55
CA ARG A 29 5.85 -1.79 -2.23
C ARG A 29 5.67 -0.29 -2.33
N ILE A 30 5.03 0.31 -1.34
CA ILE A 30 4.91 1.76 -1.24
C ILE A 30 6.19 2.29 -0.59
N TYR A 31 6.94 3.11 -1.31
CA TYR A 31 8.17 3.71 -0.77
C TYR A 31 8.42 5.09 -1.35
N GLU A 32 9.21 5.88 -0.63
CA GLU A 32 9.74 7.16 -1.09
C GLU A 32 11.24 7.28 -0.84
N GLY A 33 11.89 8.09 -1.66
CA GLY A 33 13.32 8.36 -1.61
C GLY A 33 14.13 7.60 -2.65
N ASN A 34 15.43 7.79 -2.58
CA ASN A 34 16.35 7.11 -3.48
C ASN A 34 16.42 5.60 -3.15
N LYS A 35 16.13 4.74 -4.15
CA LYS A 35 16.19 3.27 -3.99
C LYS A 35 17.55 2.77 -3.48
N ASP A 36 18.63 3.50 -3.80
CA ASP A 36 20.00 3.16 -3.44
C ASP A 36 20.46 3.84 -2.13
N ALA A 37 19.54 4.51 -1.40
CA ALA A 37 19.85 5.09 -0.10
C ALA A 37 20.36 4.04 0.89
N LYS A 38 21.42 4.38 1.62
CA LYS A 38 22.08 3.46 2.56
C LYS A 38 21.22 3.12 3.78
N ILE A 39 20.31 4.03 4.15
CA ILE A 39 19.42 3.87 5.29
C ILE A 39 18.00 3.64 4.77
N THR A 40 17.36 2.61 5.29
CA THR A 40 15.96 2.32 5.02
C THR A 40 15.18 2.39 6.32
N ILE A 41 14.20 3.28 6.37
CA ILE A 41 13.20 3.32 7.43
C ILE A 41 12.02 2.44 6.96
N ILE A 42 11.58 1.52 7.79
CA ILE A 42 10.37 0.73 7.54
C ILE A 42 9.36 1.09 8.60
N THR A 43 8.19 1.57 8.18
CA THR A 43 7.06 1.86 9.05
C THR A 43 5.98 0.79 8.92
N TYR A 44 5.31 0.47 10.03
CA TYR A 44 4.15 -0.38 10.06
C TYR A 44 2.97 0.45 10.57
N GLU A 45 1.96 0.64 9.73
CA GLU A 45 0.96 1.69 9.91
C GLU A 45 -0.45 1.19 9.68
N SER A 46 -1.38 1.70 10.51
CA SER A 46 -2.81 1.51 10.31
C SER A 46 -3.47 2.81 9.89
N LEU A 47 -4.25 2.76 8.83
CA LEU A 47 -4.95 3.93 8.29
C LEU A 47 -6.06 4.49 9.21
N THR A 48 -6.45 3.76 10.26
CA THR A 48 -7.36 4.24 11.31
C THR A 48 -6.63 4.73 12.56
N CYS A 49 -5.31 4.54 12.65
CA CYS A 49 -4.52 4.97 13.81
C CYS A 49 -4.27 6.48 13.79
N GLY A 50 -4.76 7.20 14.81
CA GLY A 50 -4.55 8.65 14.95
C GLY A 50 -3.09 9.05 15.05
N HIS A 51 -2.26 8.32 15.79
CA HIS A 51 -0.82 8.59 15.90
C HIS A 51 -0.08 8.38 14.57
N CYS A 52 -0.52 7.44 13.74
CA CYS A 52 0.03 7.29 12.39
C CYS A 52 -0.32 8.51 11.54
N ALA A 53 -1.56 9.01 11.61
CA ALA A 53 -1.94 10.25 10.93
C ALA A 53 -1.14 11.46 11.43
N ASP A 54 -0.90 11.55 12.74
CA ASP A 54 -0.07 12.61 13.32
C ASP A 54 1.37 12.56 12.80
N PHE A 55 1.94 11.36 12.68
CA PHE A 55 3.26 11.18 12.05
C PHE A 55 3.26 11.72 10.61
N HIS A 56 2.31 11.32 9.77
CA HIS A 56 2.23 11.76 8.38
C HIS A 56 1.99 13.26 8.23
N ASN A 57 1.20 13.86 9.13
CA ASN A 57 0.83 15.27 9.02
C ASN A 57 1.86 16.22 9.61
N HIS A 58 2.61 15.79 10.63
CA HIS A 58 3.45 16.71 11.41
C HIS A 58 4.94 16.34 11.43
N ILE A 59 5.30 15.06 11.37
CA ILE A 59 6.69 14.59 11.46
C ILE A 59 7.25 14.27 10.08
N TYR A 60 6.50 13.53 9.29
CA TYR A 60 6.95 13.08 7.99
C TYR A 60 7.38 14.20 7.03
N PRO A 61 6.71 15.36 6.92
CA PRO A 61 7.14 16.44 6.03
C PRO A 61 8.56 16.92 6.31
N GLN A 62 8.96 17.02 7.59
CA GLN A 62 10.31 17.38 7.96
C GLN A 62 11.30 16.27 7.66
N LEU A 63 10.98 15.03 8.03
CA LEU A 63 11.78 13.85 7.70
C LEU A 63 12.02 13.74 6.19
N LYS A 64 10.99 13.98 5.39
CA LYS A 64 11.07 13.97 3.94
C LYS A 64 12.06 15.02 3.45
N LYS A 65 11.86 16.27 3.84
CA LYS A 65 12.71 17.40 3.42
C LYS A 65 14.18 17.22 3.80
N GLU A 66 14.44 16.76 5.03
CA GLU A 66 15.80 16.74 5.57
C GLU A 66 16.60 15.49 5.19
N PHE A 67 15.94 14.36 4.96
CA PHE A 67 16.62 13.10 4.81
C PHE A 67 16.22 12.31 3.54
N ILE A 68 14.95 12.33 3.16
CA ILE A 68 14.47 11.53 2.03
C ILE A 68 14.80 12.25 0.72
N ASP A 69 14.45 13.52 0.59
CA ASP A 69 14.69 14.32 -0.62
C ASP A 69 16.20 14.57 -0.85
N THR A 70 17.01 14.47 0.19
CA THR A 70 18.49 14.56 0.08
C THR A 70 19.11 13.23 -0.40
N GLY A 71 18.33 12.15 -0.46
CA GLY A 71 18.81 10.82 -0.87
C GLY A 71 19.53 10.03 0.22
N LEU A 72 19.61 10.55 1.44
CA LEU A 72 20.26 9.87 2.58
C LEU A 72 19.46 8.68 3.07
N VAL A 73 18.13 8.81 3.04
CA VAL A 73 17.18 7.84 3.56
C VAL A 73 16.16 7.51 2.49
N LYS A 74 15.72 6.26 2.45
CA LYS A 74 14.44 5.86 1.85
C LYS A 74 13.50 5.37 2.94
N ILE A 75 12.21 5.56 2.75
CA ILE A 75 11.18 5.06 3.64
C ILE A 75 10.28 4.07 2.88
N GLU A 76 9.97 2.95 3.51
CA GLU A 76 9.02 1.94 3.03
C GLU A 76 7.82 1.89 3.98
N PHE A 77 6.64 2.13 3.46
CA PHE A 77 5.39 2.09 4.20
C PHE A 77 4.75 0.71 4.08
N ARG A 78 4.48 0.07 5.21
CA ARG A 78 3.85 -1.24 5.29
C ARG A 78 2.53 -1.15 6.04
N HIS A 79 1.49 -1.68 5.43
CA HIS A 79 0.19 -1.74 6.07
C HIS A 79 0.20 -2.72 7.26
N PHE A 80 -0.29 -2.26 8.39
CA PHE A 80 -0.55 -3.04 9.60
C PHE A 80 -1.94 -2.70 10.13
N PRO A 81 -3.03 -3.16 9.46
CA PRO A 81 -4.39 -2.76 9.78
C PRO A 81 -4.79 -3.28 11.17
N LEU A 82 -5.25 -2.38 12.03
CA LEU A 82 -5.70 -2.70 13.40
C LEU A 82 -7.20 -3.07 13.44
N ASP A 83 -7.93 -2.77 12.37
CA ASP A 83 -9.36 -3.07 12.23
C ASP A 83 -9.75 -3.27 10.76
N MET A 84 -11.01 -3.62 10.51
CA MET A 84 -11.51 -3.90 9.16
C MET A 84 -11.63 -2.65 8.29
N ALA A 85 -11.87 -1.46 8.86
CA ALA A 85 -11.89 -0.22 8.09
C ALA A 85 -10.48 0.12 7.60
N ALA A 86 -9.47 -0.03 8.47
CA ALA A 86 -8.06 0.10 8.10
C ALA A 86 -7.66 -0.90 7.01
N LEU A 87 -8.11 -2.17 7.11
CA LEU A 87 -7.83 -3.18 6.10
C LEU A 87 -8.42 -2.81 4.74
N ASN A 88 -9.66 -2.32 4.70
CA ASN A 88 -10.31 -1.90 3.47
C ASN A 88 -9.61 -0.69 2.84
N ALA A 89 -9.26 0.32 3.64
CA ALA A 89 -8.48 1.47 3.19
C ALA A 89 -7.09 1.07 2.69
N SER A 90 -6.43 0.13 3.36
CA SER A 90 -5.12 -0.41 2.96
C SER A 90 -5.18 -1.12 1.60
N LYS A 91 -6.23 -1.89 1.34
CA LYS A 91 -6.45 -2.52 0.03
C LYS A 91 -6.57 -1.46 -1.07
N ILE A 92 -7.30 -0.39 -0.83
CA ILE A 92 -7.46 0.72 -1.78
C ILE A 92 -6.11 1.39 -2.04
N ALA A 93 -5.38 1.76 -0.99
CA ALA A 93 -4.06 2.36 -1.12
C ALA A 93 -3.08 1.45 -1.87
N GLN A 94 -3.16 0.14 -1.64
CA GLN A 94 -2.27 -0.84 -2.26
C GLN A 94 -2.65 -1.14 -3.73
N CYS A 95 -3.94 -1.23 -4.05
CA CYS A 95 -4.41 -1.54 -5.42
C CYS A 95 -4.18 -0.40 -6.39
N ASN A 96 -4.30 0.85 -5.93
CA ASN A 96 -4.09 2.05 -6.74
C ASN A 96 -2.65 2.57 -6.71
N ASN A 97 -1.76 1.79 -6.13
CA ASN A 97 -0.38 2.17 -5.95
C ASN A 97 0.44 1.79 -7.20
N ASN A 98 1.16 2.75 -7.68
CA ASN A 98 2.17 2.57 -8.74
C ASN A 98 3.61 2.64 -8.15
N GLY A 99 3.78 2.23 -6.90
CA GLY A 99 5.01 2.39 -6.12
C GLY A 99 5.11 3.74 -5.40
N LYS A 100 4.11 4.63 -5.54
CA LYS A 100 4.07 5.96 -4.92
C LYS A 100 3.19 5.96 -3.68
N SER A 101 3.43 6.91 -2.80
CA SER A 101 2.74 7.05 -1.52
C SER A 101 1.64 8.13 -1.51
N ASP A 102 1.36 8.75 -2.65
CA ASP A 102 0.44 9.89 -2.73
C ASP A 102 -0.94 9.56 -2.13
N LEU A 103 -1.53 8.42 -2.50
CA LEU A 103 -2.82 8.01 -1.96
C LEU A 103 -2.74 7.65 -0.46
N LEU A 104 -1.64 7.05 -0.02
CA LEU A 104 -1.43 6.74 1.39
C LEU A 104 -1.42 8.02 2.23
N HIS A 105 -0.64 9.02 1.84
CA HIS A 105 -0.58 10.31 2.51
C HIS A 105 -1.91 11.06 2.47
N PHE A 106 -2.61 11.00 1.33
CA PHE A 106 -3.95 11.57 1.19
C PHE A 106 -4.93 10.96 2.19
N LEU A 107 -4.94 9.63 2.36
CA LEU A 107 -5.81 8.95 3.30
C LEU A 107 -5.50 9.34 4.76
N PHE A 108 -4.23 9.47 5.13
CA PHE A 108 -3.84 9.92 6.47
C PHE A 108 -4.21 11.39 6.71
N SER A 109 -3.94 12.29 5.77
CA SER A 109 -4.26 13.71 5.91
C SER A 109 -5.76 13.99 5.98
N ASN A 110 -6.58 13.10 5.43
CA ASN A 110 -8.03 13.17 5.48
C ASN A 110 -8.66 12.17 6.48
N GLN A 111 -7.86 11.53 7.34
CA GLN A 111 -8.35 10.47 8.24
C GLN A 111 -9.58 10.92 9.03
N LYS A 112 -9.58 12.13 9.57
CA LYS A 112 -10.70 12.68 10.36
C LYS A 112 -11.99 12.89 9.55
N LYS A 113 -11.95 12.81 8.22
CA LYS A 113 -13.14 12.94 7.37
C LYS A 113 -13.78 11.58 7.10
N TRP A 114 -13.00 10.49 7.10
CA TRP A 114 -13.54 9.17 6.77
C TRP A 114 -13.59 8.20 7.96
N VAL A 115 -12.69 8.32 8.94
CA VAL A 115 -12.74 7.54 10.19
C VAL A 115 -13.74 8.21 11.14
N ILE A 116 -15.01 8.25 10.75
CA ILE A 116 -16.10 8.86 11.53
C ILE A 116 -17.24 7.87 11.63
N GLY A 117 -17.92 7.89 12.79
CA GLY A 117 -19.03 7.00 13.09
C GLY A 117 -18.61 5.84 13.98
N GLU A 118 -19.61 5.07 14.41
CA GLU A 118 -19.42 4.02 15.40
C GLU A 118 -19.20 2.65 14.76
N THR A 119 -19.39 2.53 13.44
CA THR A 119 -19.32 1.25 12.76
C THR A 119 -18.31 1.26 11.58
N ILE A 120 -17.87 0.08 11.19
CA ILE A 120 -17.01 -0.12 10.01
C ILE A 120 -17.73 0.35 8.75
N GLU A 121 -19.03 0.13 8.66
CA GLU A 121 -19.87 0.55 7.53
C GLU A 121 -19.84 2.07 7.37
N ASN A 122 -19.97 2.83 8.47
CA ASN A 122 -19.88 4.29 8.44
C ASN A 122 -18.50 4.74 7.88
N ALA A 123 -17.42 4.17 8.38
CA ALA A 123 -16.07 4.51 7.91
C ALA A 123 -15.90 4.18 6.41
N ASN A 124 -16.41 3.02 5.97
CA ASN A 124 -16.34 2.62 4.56
C ASN A 124 -17.15 3.54 3.63
N GLU A 125 -18.35 3.95 4.03
CA GLU A 125 -19.18 4.86 3.23
C GLU A 125 -18.55 6.27 3.16
N ASN A 126 -18.01 6.76 4.27
CA ASN A 126 -17.31 8.03 4.30
C ASN A 126 -16.03 7.99 3.42
N LEU A 127 -15.30 6.89 3.46
CA LEU A 127 -14.13 6.67 2.61
C LEU A 127 -14.51 6.68 1.12
N LYS A 128 -15.55 5.95 0.73
CA LYS A 128 -16.06 5.95 -0.66
C LYS A 128 -16.48 7.36 -1.10
N LYS A 129 -17.18 8.08 -0.25
CA LYS A 129 -17.59 9.46 -0.53
C LYS A 129 -16.37 10.35 -0.74
N LEU A 130 -15.39 10.31 0.18
CA LEU A 130 -14.17 11.10 0.08
C LEU A 130 -13.44 10.83 -1.24
N LEU A 131 -13.25 9.58 -1.62
CA LEU A 131 -12.55 9.20 -2.84
C LEU A 131 -13.30 9.64 -4.11
N LYS A 132 -14.64 9.56 -4.08
CA LYS A 132 -15.48 10.04 -5.17
C LYS A 132 -15.42 11.55 -5.33
N ASP A 133 -15.51 12.30 -4.22
CA ASP A 133 -15.47 13.76 -4.24
C ASP A 133 -14.12 14.30 -4.77
N GLU A 134 -13.05 13.57 -4.57
CA GLU A 134 -11.71 13.89 -5.05
C GLU A 134 -11.38 13.26 -6.44
N ASN A 135 -12.36 12.65 -7.10
CA ASN A 135 -12.19 11.96 -8.39
C ASN A 135 -11.09 10.89 -8.39
N ILE A 136 -10.84 10.26 -7.26
CA ILE A 136 -9.94 9.12 -7.16
C ILE A 136 -10.72 7.89 -7.61
N LEU A 137 -10.38 7.40 -8.80
CA LEU A 137 -10.97 6.18 -9.37
C LEU A 137 -10.48 4.96 -8.60
N ILE A 138 -11.44 4.15 -8.14
CA ILE A 138 -11.20 2.89 -7.45
C ILE A 138 -11.69 1.74 -8.35
#